data_d123563db2cc2e0540d834ed266090c7
#
_entry.id   d123563db2cc2e0540d834ed266090c7
#
_cell.length_a   1.000
_cell.length_b   1.000
_cell.length_c   1.000
_cell.angle_alpha   90.00
_cell.angle_beta   90.00
_cell.angle_gamma   90.00
#
_symmetry.space_group_name_H-M   'P 1'
#
loop_
_entity.id
_entity.type
_entity.pdbx_description
1 polymer ?
#
loop_
_entity_poly.entity_id
_entity_poly.type
_entity_poly.pdbx_seq_one_letter_code
_entity_poly.pdbx_strand_id
1 'polypeptide(L)' 'QERLSTINLPPGSTAIAQTLGELALPAMGVQVVSLRRSNGHPGTTRDETHLAAGDTLVLSGHPAALALAEDKLLGG' A
#
# COMPACT_ATOMS: atom_id res chain seq x y z
N GLN A 1 -16.80 6.36 8.19
CA GLN A 1 -17.17 5.04 7.70
C GLN A 1 -16.06 4.47 6.84
N GLU A 2 -15.60 3.28 7.18
CA GLU A 2 -14.46 2.69 6.50
C GLU A 2 -14.80 2.18 5.10
N ARG A 3 -13.82 2.30 4.23
CA ARG A 3 -13.91 1.85 2.84
C ARG A 3 -12.68 1.02 2.49
N LEU A 4 -12.77 0.31 1.39
CA LEU A 4 -11.64 -0.41 0.81
C LEU A 4 -11.15 0.31 -0.43
N SER A 5 -9.84 0.28 -0.65
CA SER A 5 -9.23 0.85 -1.84
C SER A 5 -8.17 -0.12 -2.35
N THR A 6 -8.16 -0.35 -3.65
CA THR A 6 -7.19 -1.23 -4.29
C THR A 6 -6.22 -0.38 -5.10
N ILE A 7 -4.92 -0.55 -4.85
CA ILE A 7 -3.88 0.24 -5.51
C ILE A 7 -2.84 -0.70 -6.10
N ASN A 8 -2.53 -0.51 -7.38
CA ASN A 8 -1.42 -1.18 -8.05
C ASN A 8 -0.25 -0.21 -8.11
N LEU A 9 0.92 -0.65 -7.62
CA LEU A 9 2.10 0.24 -7.56
C LEU A 9 2.74 0.39 -8.93
N PRO A 10 2.79 1.62 -9.46
CA PRO A 10 3.49 1.87 -10.72
C PRO A 10 5.01 1.80 -10.52
N PRO A 11 5.77 1.54 -11.60
CA PRO A 11 7.23 1.43 -11.49
C PRO A 11 7.92 2.69 -10.95
N GLY A 12 7.30 3.85 -11.09
CA GLY A 12 7.88 5.11 -10.63
C GLY A 12 7.54 5.46 -9.18
N SER A 13 6.80 4.62 -8.48
CA SER A 13 6.42 4.94 -7.10
C SER A 13 7.62 4.93 -6.17
N THR A 14 7.72 5.96 -5.34
CA THR A 14 8.76 6.02 -4.30
C THR A 14 8.55 4.96 -3.22
N ALA A 15 7.34 4.40 -3.10
CA ALA A 15 7.05 3.35 -2.14
C ALA A 15 7.82 2.06 -2.45
N ILE A 16 8.25 1.85 -3.69
CA ILE A 16 8.98 0.65 -4.09
C ILE A 16 10.32 0.53 -3.36
N ALA A 17 10.93 1.65 -2.98
CA ALA A 17 12.19 1.64 -2.25
C ALA A 17 11.99 1.42 -0.75
N GLN A 18 10.76 1.25 -0.28
CA GLN A 18 10.43 1.23 1.14
C GLN A 18 9.78 -0.08 1.54
N THR A 19 9.78 -0.31 2.87
CA THR A 19 9.00 -1.39 3.47
C THR A 19 7.64 -0.86 3.90
N LEU A 20 6.72 -1.78 4.19
CA LEU A 20 5.41 -1.38 4.72
C LEU A 20 5.55 -0.62 6.04
N GLY A 21 6.48 -1.05 6.91
CA GLY A 21 6.72 -0.34 8.17
C GLY A 21 7.19 1.08 7.96
N GLU A 22 8.08 1.29 7.00
CA GLU A 22 8.59 2.63 6.69
C GLU A 22 7.50 3.56 6.15
N LEU A 23 6.52 3.01 5.44
CA LEU A 23 5.40 3.81 4.94
C LEU A 23 4.48 4.28 6.05
N ALA A 24 4.46 3.58 7.17
CA ALA A 24 3.71 3.97 8.37
C ALA A 24 2.23 4.22 8.10
N LEU A 25 1.61 3.39 7.25
CA LEU A 25 0.21 3.57 6.89
C LEU A 25 -0.74 3.51 8.09
N PRO A 26 -0.54 2.62 9.09
CA PRO A 26 -1.41 2.62 10.26
C PRO A 26 -1.42 3.94 11.02
N ALA A 27 -0.31 4.68 11.02
CA ALA A 27 -0.25 6.00 11.67
C ALA A 27 -1.14 7.01 10.94
N MET A 28 -1.46 6.77 9.67
CA MET A 28 -2.36 7.61 8.89
C MET A 28 -3.83 7.17 9.02
N GLY A 29 -4.09 6.10 9.78
CA GLY A 29 -5.43 5.55 9.90
C GLY A 29 -5.79 4.57 8.78
N VAL A 30 -4.79 4.02 8.11
CA VAL A 30 -5.00 3.10 6.99
C VAL A 30 -4.41 1.74 7.34
N GLN A 31 -5.19 0.69 7.12
CA GLN A 31 -4.74 -0.69 7.34
C GLN A 31 -4.49 -1.36 6.00
N VAL A 32 -3.40 -2.14 5.93
CA VAL A 32 -3.12 -2.97 4.76
C VAL A 32 -3.84 -4.31 4.96
N VAL A 33 -4.86 -4.54 4.14
CA VAL A 33 -5.67 -5.74 4.22
C VAL A 33 -4.97 -6.92 3.55
N SER A 34 -4.39 -6.67 2.38
CA SER A 34 -3.70 -7.72 1.64
C SER A 34 -2.69 -7.12 0.67
N LEU A 35 -1.73 -7.96 0.28
CA LEU A 35 -0.73 -7.63 -0.72
C LEU A 35 -0.66 -8.79 -1.70
N ARG A 36 -0.73 -8.48 -3.00
CA ARG A 36 -0.55 -9.47 -4.06
C ARG A 36 0.57 -9.01 -4.97
N ARG A 37 1.49 -9.92 -5.24
CA ARG A 37 2.63 -9.64 -6.10
C ARG A 37 2.23 -9.63 -7.57
N SER A 38 3.09 -9.07 -8.43
CA SER A 38 2.81 -8.97 -9.86
C SER A 38 2.64 -10.34 -10.53
N ASN A 39 3.24 -11.39 -9.96
CA ASN A 39 3.09 -12.76 -10.48
C ASN A 39 1.79 -13.43 -10.02
N GLY A 40 0.93 -12.71 -9.28
CA GLY A 40 -0.33 -13.25 -8.79
C GLY A 40 -0.25 -13.95 -7.45
N HIS A 41 0.94 -14.15 -6.91
CA HIS A 41 1.09 -14.81 -5.62
C HIS A 41 0.83 -13.84 -4.46
N PRO A 42 0.27 -14.32 -3.34
CA PRO A 42 0.08 -13.45 -2.20
C PRO A 42 1.41 -13.06 -1.57
N GLY A 43 1.50 -11.82 -1.10
CA GLY A 43 2.62 -11.34 -0.33
C GLY A 43 2.25 -11.25 1.14
N THR A 44 3.24 -10.93 1.99
CA THR A 44 2.99 -10.70 3.41
C THR A 44 2.70 -9.22 3.64
N THR A 45 2.07 -8.94 4.80
CA THR A 45 1.74 -7.56 5.18
C THR A 45 2.48 -7.16 6.45
N ARG A 46 3.68 -7.71 6.65
CA ARG A 46 4.50 -7.39 7.82
C ARG A 46 5.29 -6.11 7.60
N ASP A 47 5.75 -5.53 8.70
CA ASP A 47 6.51 -4.27 8.63
C ASP A 47 7.75 -4.38 7.75
N GLU A 48 8.43 -5.52 7.79
CA GLU A 48 9.67 -5.72 7.02
C GLU A 48 9.43 -6.04 5.55
N THR A 49 8.18 -6.18 5.12
CA THR A 49 7.87 -6.52 3.73
C THR A 49 8.26 -5.37 2.81
N HIS A 50 9.12 -5.66 1.82
CA HIS A 50 9.47 -4.70 0.78
C HIS A 50 8.42 -4.73 -0.33
N LEU A 51 8.14 -3.55 -0.88
CA LEU A 51 7.21 -3.40 -1.98
C LEU A 51 7.97 -3.45 -3.30
N ALA A 52 7.28 -3.87 -4.35
CA ALA A 52 7.85 -3.97 -5.69
C ALA A 52 6.86 -3.43 -6.71
N ALA A 53 7.38 -3.04 -7.88
CA ALA A 53 6.54 -2.59 -8.98
C ALA A 53 5.53 -3.68 -9.35
N GLY A 54 4.30 -3.27 -9.60
CA GLY A 54 3.23 -4.19 -9.96
C GLY A 54 2.53 -4.84 -8.78
N ASP A 55 2.99 -4.60 -7.55
CA ASP A 55 2.28 -5.08 -6.37
C ASP A 55 0.91 -4.42 -6.27
N THR A 56 -0.09 -5.19 -5.83
CA THR A 56 -1.43 -4.69 -5.60
C THR A 56 -1.72 -4.72 -4.12
N LEU A 57 -2.05 -3.57 -3.56
CA LEU A 57 -2.38 -3.40 -2.15
C LEU A 57 -3.88 -3.17 -2.02
N VAL A 58 -4.52 -3.86 -1.07
CA VAL A 58 -5.88 -3.55 -0.65
C VAL A 58 -5.78 -2.88 0.71
N LEU A 59 -6.32 -1.67 0.79
CA LEU A 59 -6.24 -0.84 1.98
C LEU A 59 -7.64 -0.61 2.53
N SER A 60 -7.74 -0.42 3.86
CA SER A 60 -8.99 -0.02 4.49
C SER A 60 -8.76 1.24 5.31
N GLY A 61 -9.77 2.09 5.38
CA GLY A 61 -9.72 3.32 6.15
C GLY A 61 -10.83 4.26 5.75
N HIS A 62 -10.86 5.42 6.41
CA HIS A 62 -11.79 6.48 6.03
C HIS A 62 -11.35 7.10 4.70
N PRO A 63 -12.29 7.62 3.90
CA PRO A 63 -11.96 8.14 2.57
C PRO A 63 -10.84 9.18 2.55
N ALA A 64 -10.81 10.10 3.52
CA ALA A 64 -9.75 11.12 3.56
C ALA A 64 -8.38 10.50 3.82
N ALA A 65 -8.31 9.52 4.72
CA ALA A 65 -7.06 8.83 5.01
C ALA A 65 -6.61 7.99 3.82
N LEU A 66 -7.54 7.32 3.15
CA LEU A 66 -7.23 6.55 1.95
C LEU A 66 -6.69 7.43 0.84
N ALA A 67 -7.25 8.64 0.66
CA ALA A 67 -6.76 9.57 -0.36
C ALA A 67 -5.31 9.95 -0.12
N LEU A 68 -4.94 10.22 1.13
CA LEU A 68 -3.56 10.54 1.49
C LEU A 68 -2.64 9.36 1.27
N ALA A 69 -3.09 8.15 1.62
CA ALA A 69 -2.30 6.94 1.41
C ALA A 69 -2.10 6.68 -0.09
N GLU A 70 -3.12 6.90 -0.90
CA GLU A 70 -3.02 6.75 -2.36
C GLU A 70 -1.98 7.70 -2.94
N ASP A 71 -1.99 8.96 -2.51
CA ASP A 71 -0.99 9.93 -2.97
C ASP A 71 0.42 9.47 -2.62
N LYS A 72 0.60 8.94 -1.41
CA LYS A 72 1.90 8.46 -0.96
C LYS A 72 2.37 7.25 -1.76
N LEU A 73 1.46 6.35 -2.10
CA LEU A 73 1.79 5.11 -2.80
C LEU A 73 1.93 5.31 -4.31
N LEU A 74 1.19 6.23 -4.89
CA LEU A 74 1.23 6.48 -6.33
C LEU A 74 2.22 7.57 -6.71
N GLY A 75 2.69 8.37 -5.75
CA GLY A 75 3.63 9.43 -6.00
C GLY A 75 5.00 8.92 -6.41
N GLY A 76 5.64 9.66 -7.29
CA GLY A 76 6.96 9.34 -7.78
C GLY A 76 8.00 10.39 -7.43
#